data_a5704a2b961e6bb55074ea4d833c4765
#
_entry.id   a5704a2b961e6bb55074ea4d833c4765
#
_cell.length_a   1.000
_cell.length_b   1.000
_cell.length_c   1.000
_cell.angle_alpha   90.00
_cell.angle_beta   90.00
_cell.angle_gamma   90.00
#
_symmetry.space_group_name_H-M   'P 1'
#
loop_
_entity.id
_entity.type
_entity.pdbx_description
1 polymer ?
#
loop_
_entity_poly.entity_id
_entity_poly.type
_entity_poly.pdbx_seq_one_letter_code
_entity_poly.pdbx_strand_id
1 'polypeptide(L)'
;MKEDLLKKLLESVLGRSKSARGGEEAVFTCPSCNHHKKKLTLNLGTQKFQCWVCGYKGHRAFKLLKQVKAPPKAYELLKEIDSQYSFKKQITT
;
A
#
# COMPACT_ATOMS: atom_id res chain seq x y z
N MET A 1 -5.22 -10.00 10.84
CA MET A 1 -5.69 -10.11 9.47
C MET A 1 -4.74 -9.43 8.53
N LYS A 2 -4.72 -9.90 7.28
CA LYS A 2 -3.77 -9.34 6.31
C LYS A 2 -3.94 -7.85 6.09
N GLU A 3 -5.18 -7.37 6.12
CA GLU A 3 -5.44 -5.95 5.90
C GLU A 3 -4.81 -5.11 7.01
N ASP A 4 -4.94 -5.56 8.24
CA ASP A 4 -4.36 -4.82 9.36
C ASP A 4 -2.84 -4.85 9.30
N LEU A 5 -2.27 -5.99 8.93
CA LEU A 5 -0.82 -6.11 8.82
C LEU A 5 -0.30 -5.20 7.72
N LEU A 6 -0.98 -5.16 6.58
CA LEU A 6 -0.59 -4.31 5.47
C LEU A 6 -0.68 -2.84 5.88
N LYS A 7 -1.76 -2.46 6.54
CA LYS A 7 -1.94 -1.07 6.98
C LYS A 7 -0.83 -0.67 7.94
N LYS A 8 -0.50 -1.52 8.91
CA LYS A 8 0.56 -1.22 9.86
C LYS A 8 1.91 -1.09 9.18
N LEU A 9 2.21 -1.99 8.24
CA LEU A 9 3.46 -1.92 7.52
C LEU A 9 3.57 -0.62 6.76
N LEU A 10 2.52 -0.24 6.03
CA LEU A 10 2.55 0.98 5.25
C LEU A 10 2.59 2.22 6.13
N GLU A 11 1.96 2.18 7.30
CA GLU A 11 2.05 3.30 8.21
C GLU A 11 3.47 3.48 8.75
N SER A 12 4.22 2.39 8.83
CA SER A 12 5.59 2.50 9.31
C SER A 12 6.52 3.13 8.28
N VAL A 13 6.17 3.05 6.99
CA VAL A 13 7.01 3.63 5.94
C VAL A 13 6.41 4.89 5.31
N LEU A 14 5.10 5.03 5.30
CA LEU A 14 4.45 6.19 4.71
C LEU A 14 3.92 7.18 5.74
N GLY A 15 3.82 6.77 6.99
CA GLY A 15 3.27 7.61 8.03
C GLY A 15 1.82 7.29 8.31
N ARG A 16 1.17 8.11 9.12
CA ARG A 16 -0.19 7.83 9.53
C ARG A 16 -1.15 7.78 8.35
N SER A 17 -2.19 6.99 8.51
CA SER A 17 -3.20 6.89 7.48
C SER A 17 -4.56 7.20 8.08
N LYS A 18 -5.55 7.37 7.20
CA LYS A 18 -6.93 7.54 7.62
C LYS A 18 -7.70 6.40 6.99
N SER A 19 -8.70 5.90 7.71
CA SER A 19 -9.54 4.84 7.15
C SER A 19 -10.59 5.45 6.23
N ALA A 20 -10.94 4.73 5.20
CA ALA A 20 -11.97 5.15 4.26
C ALA A 20 -12.82 3.95 3.91
N ARG A 21 -14.03 4.19 3.47
CA ARG A 21 -14.97 3.14 3.09
C ARG A 21 -15.13 2.09 4.19
N GLY A 22 -15.33 2.54 5.41
CA GLY A 22 -15.56 1.62 6.51
C GLY A 22 -14.38 0.73 6.85
N GLY A 23 -13.17 1.16 6.51
CA GLY A 23 -11.98 0.38 6.82
C GLY A 23 -11.47 -0.44 5.66
N GLU A 24 -12.18 -0.45 4.52
CA GLU A 24 -11.70 -1.20 3.36
C GLU A 24 -10.55 -0.50 2.68
N GLU A 25 -10.44 0.80 2.84
CA GLU A 25 -9.36 1.57 2.23
C GLU A 25 -8.64 2.42 3.27
N ALA A 26 -7.40 2.72 3.01
CA ALA A 26 -6.63 3.61 3.86
C ALA A 26 -6.06 4.72 2.99
N VAL A 27 -5.99 5.93 3.54
CA VAL A 27 -5.50 7.08 2.80
C VAL A 27 -4.19 7.52 3.41
N PHE A 28 -3.16 7.60 2.59
CA PHE A 28 -1.81 7.94 3.04
C PHE A 28 -1.30 9.19 2.33
N THR A 29 -0.18 9.70 2.78
CA THR A 29 0.49 10.79 2.08
C THR A 29 1.20 10.15 0.89
N CYS A 30 1.00 10.71 -0.30
CA CYS A 30 1.59 10.15 -1.50
C CYS A 30 3.12 10.35 -1.48
N PRO A 31 3.89 9.30 -1.65
CA PRO A 31 5.35 9.44 -1.64
C PRO A 31 5.89 10.02 -2.94
N SER A 32 5.08 10.05 -3.99
CA SER A 32 5.52 10.60 -5.25
C SER A 32 5.41 12.12 -5.30
N CYS A 33 4.24 12.67 -4.99
CA CYS A 33 4.08 14.12 -5.02
C CYS A 33 4.26 14.76 -3.64
N ASN A 34 4.26 13.94 -2.60
CA ASN A 34 4.47 14.42 -1.24
C ASN A 34 3.56 15.59 -0.88
N HIS A 35 2.30 15.52 -1.31
CA HIS A 35 1.33 16.57 -1.00
C HIS A 35 1.07 16.58 0.50
N HIS A 36 0.87 17.77 1.07
CA HIS A 36 0.68 17.88 2.51
C HIS A 36 -0.61 17.23 2.99
N LYS A 37 -1.58 17.01 2.10
CA LYS A 37 -2.79 16.32 2.49
C LYS A 37 -2.70 14.87 2.05
N LYS A 38 -3.38 14.00 2.78
CA LYS A 38 -3.36 12.59 2.40
C LYS A 38 -4.29 12.37 1.22
N LYS A 39 -3.73 12.09 0.08
CA LYS A 39 -4.50 11.89 -1.15
C LYS A 39 -4.25 10.54 -1.82
N LEU A 40 -3.36 9.72 -1.27
CA LEU A 40 -3.12 8.41 -1.83
C LEU A 40 -4.06 7.42 -1.16
N THR A 41 -5.03 6.89 -1.91
CA THR A 41 -5.98 5.92 -1.39
C THR A 41 -5.52 4.52 -1.77
N LEU A 42 -5.48 3.62 -0.81
CA LEU A 42 -5.07 2.25 -1.05
C LEU A 42 -6.15 1.30 -0.56
N ASN A 43 -6.53 0.34 -1.42
CA ASN A 43 -7.52 -0.65 -1.05
C ASN A 43 -6.80 -1.79 -0.32
N LEU A 44 -7.15 -2.01 0.93
CA LEU A 44 -6.47 -3.01 1.75
C LEU A 44 -6.79 -4.44 1.32
N GLY A 45 -7.87 -4.64 0.62
CA GLY A 45 -8.23 -5.98 0.16
C GLY A 45 -7.52 -6.40 -1.11
N THR A 46 -7.20 -5.45 -2.00
CA THR A 46 -6.58 -5.76 -3.27
C THR A 46 -5.20 -5.15 -3.44
N GLN A 47 -4.81 -4.26 -2.55
CA GLN A 47 -3.54 -3.51 -2.61
C GLN A 47 -3.49 -2.49 -3.76
N LYS A 48 -4.59 -2.25 -4.44
CA LYS A 48 -4.60 -1.24 -5.49
C LYS A 48 -4.58 0.14 -4.84
N PHE A 49 -3.83 1.03 -5.39
CA PHE A 49 -3.75 2.38 -4.84
C PHE A 49 -3.69 3.43 -5.95
N GLN A 50 -4.07 4.65 -5.58
CA GLN A 50 -4.04 5.76 -6.53
C GLN A 50 -3.95 7.06 -5.76
N CYS A 51 -3.10 7.98 -6.24
CA CYS A 51 -3.01 9.31 -5.68
C CYS A 51 -3.89 10.23 -6.51
N TRP A 52 -4.77 10.96 -5.84
CA TRP A 52 -5.70 11.83 -6.54
C TRP A 52 -5.12 13.20 -6.89
N VAL A 53 -3.85 13.43 -6.58
CA VAL A 53 -3.18 14.67 -6.90
C VAL A 53 -2.26 14.51 -8.11
N CYS A 54 -1.35 13.55 -8.07
CA CYS A 54 -0.39 13.37 -9.15
C CYS A 54 -0.68 12.19 -10.06
N GLY A 55 -1.69 11.37 -9.73
CA GLY A 55 -2.03 10.23 -10.56
C GLY A 55 -1.15 9.00 -10.34
N TYR A 56 -0.26 9.04 -9.35
CA TYR A 56 0.57 7.88 -9.06
C TYR A 56 -0.32 6.73 -8.65
N LYS A 57 -0.19 5.60 -9.29
CA LYS A 57 -1.06 4.47 -9.00
C LYS A 57 -0.35 3.15 -9.22
N GLY A 58 -0.90 2.09 -8.70
CA GLY A 58 -0.32 0.76 -8.85
C GLY A 58 -1.26 -0.30 -8.33
N HIS A 59 -0.84 -1.55 -8.50
CA HIS A 59 -1.68 -2.68 -8.12
C HIS A 59 -1.14 -3.42 -6.89
N ARG A 60 -0.01 -3.06 -6.39
CA ARG A 60 0.58 -3.69 -5.22
C ARG A 60 1.32 -2.71 -4.34
N ALA A 61 1.29 -2.95 -3.05
CA ALA A 61 1.99 -2.11 -2.10
C ALA A 61 3.51 -2.13 -2.29
N PHE A 62 4.02 -3.19 -2.94
CA PHE A 62 5.44 -3.30 -3.23
C PHE A 62 5.95 -2.06 -3.97
N LYS A 63 5.14 -1.53 -4.87
CA LYS A 63 5.52 -0.34 -5.62
C LYS A 63 5.67 0.86 -4.69
N LEU A 64 4.82 0.95 -3.66
CA LEU A 64 4.92 2.02 -2.69
C LEU A 64 6.22 1.90 -1.88
N LEU A 65 6.59 0.68 -1.51
CA LEU A 65 7.83 0.49 -0.76
C LEU A 65 9.03 0.91 -1.58
N LYS A 66 9.01 0.64 -2.88
CA LYS A 66 10.10 1.07 -3.75
C LYS A 66 10.14 2.58 -3.87
N GLN A 67 9.00 3.23 -3.95
CA GLN A 67 8.93 4.67 -4.10
C GLN A 67 9.50 5.39 -2.87
N VAL A 68 9.25 4.84 -1.67
CA VAL A 68 9.76 5.46 -0.45
C VAL A 68 11.13 4.94 -0.04
N LYS A 69 11.70 4.04 -0.85
CA LYS A 69 13.00 3.44 -0.56
C LYS A 69 12.98 2.79 0.82
N ALA A 70 11.97 1.97 1.06
CA ALA A 70 11.82 1.31 2.34
C ALA A 70 12.97 0.36 2.62
N PRO A 71 13.24 0.05 3.88
CA PRO A 71 14.33 -0.86 4.21
C PRO A 71 14.01 -2.30 3.79
N PRO A 72 15.02 -3.15 3.62
CA PRO A 72 14.79 -4.54 3.21
C PRO A 72 13.81 -5.28 4.12
N LYS A 73 13.82 -4.95 5.40
CA LYS A 73 12.92 -5.59 6.34
C LYS A 73 11.47 -5.36 5.95
N ALA A 74 11.15 -4.18 5.44
CA ALA A 74 9.78 -3.88 5.02
C ALA A 74 9.37 -4.77 3.85
N TYR A 75 10.29 -5.03 2.92
CA TYR A 75 9.99 -5.91 1.80
C TYR A 75 9.73 -7.33 2.28
N GLU A 76 10.48 -7.79 3.25
CA GLU A 76 10.29 -9.13 3.79
C GLU A 76 8.94 -9.25 4.46
N LEU A 77 8.56 -8.25 5.23
CA LEU A 77 7.26 -8.25 5.88
C LEU A 77 6.14 -8.23 4.85
N LEU A 78 6.32 -7.47 3.77
CA LEU A 78 5.32 -7.41 2.73
C LEU A 78 5.17 -8.74 2.02
N LYS A 79 6.27 -9.47 1.81
CA LYS A 79 6.20 -10.78 1.19
C LYS A 79 5.36 -11.73 2.03
N GLU A 80 5.52 -11.68 3.35
CA GLU A 80 4.72 -12.52 4.22
C GLU A 80 3.25 -12.14 4.17
N ILE A 81 2.96 -10.85 4.11
CA ILE A 81 1.59 -10.38 4.02
C ILE A 81 1.00 -10.77 2.68
N ASP A 82 1.77 -10.61 1.59
CA ASP A 82 1.30 -10.97 0.26
C ASP A 82 0.92 -12.44 0.16
N SER A 83 1.60 -13.30 0.87
CA SER A 83 1.28 -14.73 0.82
C SER A 83 -0.13 -15.01 1.31
N GLN A 84 -0.72 -14.09 2.06
CA GLN A 84 -2.07 -14.26 2.56
C GLN A 84 -3.12 -13.71 1.60
N TYR A 85 -2.69 -13.03 0.51
CA TYR A 85 -3.61 -12.52 -0.48
C TYR A 85 -3.79 -13.54 -1.60
N SER A 86 -5.01 -13.62 -2.12
CA SER A 86 -5.27 -14.56 -3.20
C SER A 86 -5.18 -13.83 -4.51
N PHE A 87 -4.01 -13.44 -4.93
CA PHE A 87 -3.85 -12.79 -6.20
C PHE A 87 -3.99 -13.85 -7.28
N LYS A 88 -4.65 -13.50 -8.38
CA LYS A 88 -4.74 -14.40 -9.46
C LYS A 88 -3.44 -14.57 -10.07
N LYS A 89 -2.85 -15.71 -9.96
CA LYS A 89 -1.58 -15.91 -10.53
C LYS A 89 -1.69 -16.18 -11.94
N GLN A 90 -0.93 -15.55 -12.67
CA GLN A 90 -0.81 -15.81 -14.00
C GLN A 90 0.02 -16.94 -14.06
N ILE A 91 -0.37 -17.96 -14.39
CA ILE A 91 0.43 -19.03 -14.52
C ILE A 91 1.11 -18.99 -15.66
N THR A 92 2.16 -18.62 -15.63
CA THR A 92 2.91 -18.59 -16.71
C THR A 92 3.68 -19.61 -16.54
N THR A 93 3.80 -20.27 -16.44
CA THR A 93 4.81 -21.17 -16.39
C THR A 93 4.85 -21.86 -17.37
#